data_e35cc9e28347e9bc9f5b178c06d51804
#
_entry.id   e35cc9e28347e9bc9f5b178c06d51804
#
_cell.length_a   1.000
_cell.length_b   1.000
_cell.length_c   1.000
_cell.angle_alpha   90.00
_cell.angle_beta   90.00
_cell.angle_gamma   90.00
#
_symmetry.space_group_name_H-M   'P 1'
#
loop_
_entity.id
_entity.type
_entity.pdbx_description
1 polymer ?
#
loop_
_entity_poly.entity_id
_entity_poly.type
_entity_poly.pdbx_seq_one_letter_code
_entity_poly.pdbx_strand_id
1 'polypeptide(L)'
;MSEQDTINKLRVLLPHWIEHNNNHIAEFRKWEKVAGANSGQEVALLLEKAVSDMEKAGKSLYEALEKAGGPLEGGGERHHHDHKHGHNHH
;
A
#
# COMPACT_ATOMS: atom_id res chain seq x y z
N MET A 1 18.83 -11.69 17.49
CA MET A 1 17.97 -11.94 16.32
C MET A 1 18.84 -12.05 15.09
N SER A 2 18.60 -13.06 14.30
CA SER A 2 19.42 -13.30 13.12
C SER A 2 18.95 -12.42 11.96
N GLU A 3 19.82 -12.29 10.97
CA GLU A 3 19.48 -11.57 9.76
C GLU A 3 18.27 -12.21 9.07
N GLN A 4 18.21 -13.54 9.06
CA GLN A 4 17.11 -14.24 8.42
C GLN A 4 15.79 -13.99 9.17
N ASP A 5 15.84 -13.89 10.48
CA ASP A 5 14.63 -13.58 11.26
C ASP A 5 14.10 -12.19 10.89
N THR A 6 15.01 -11.24 10.72
CA THR A 6 14.63 -9.89 10.34
C THR A 6 14.01 -9.88 8.96
N ILE A 7 14.61 -10.57 8.02
CA ILE A 7 14.10 -10.65 6.66
C ILE A 7 12.72 -11.33 6.64
N ASN A 8 12.56 -12.42 7.40
CA ASN A 8 11.27 -13.09 7.47
C ASN A 8 10.18 -12.16 8.02
N LYS A 9 10.54 -11.37 9.03
CA LYS A 9 9.57 -10.41 9.58
C LYS A 9 9.17 -9.38 8.54
N LEU A 10 10.13 -8.88 7.76
CA LEU A 10 9.84 -7.92 6.72
C LEU A 10 8.95 -8.52 5.63
N ARG A 11 9.12 -9.82 5.36
CA ARG A 11 8.27 -10.50 4.39
C ARG A 11 6.82 -10.58 4.84
N VAL A 12 6.57 -10.44 6.14
CA VAL A 12 5.22 -10.36 6.68
C VAL A 12 4.73 -8.92 6.67
N LEU A 13 5.59 -7.99 7.06
CA LEU A 13 5.20 -6.58 7.21
C LEU A 13 5.03 -5.85 5.87
N LEU A 14 5.92 -6.12 4.92
CA LEU A 14 5.89 -5.38 3.65
C LEU A 14 4.57 -5.53 2.90
N PRO A 15 3.96 -6.73 2.80
CA PRO A 15 2.65 -6.82 2.16
C PRO A 15 1.59 -5.97 2.84
N HIS A 16 1.63 -5.87 4.17
CA HIS A 16 0.68 -5.02 4.89
C HIS A 16 0.91 -3.55 4.56
N TRP A 17 2.16 -3.13 4.51
CA TRP A 17 2.49 -1.74 4.20
C TRP A 17 2.10 -1.39 2.78
N ILE A 18 2.30 -2.31 1.84
CA ILE A 18 1.93 -2.11 0.44
C ILE A 18 0.41 -1.94 0.33
N GLU A 19 -0.33 -2.83 0.97
CA GLU A 19 -1.79 -2.74 0.94
C GLU A 19 -2.28 -1.45 1.58
N HIS A 20 -1.71 -1.07 2.71
CA HIS A 20 -2.08 0.14 3.41
C HIS A 20 -1.80 1.37 2.54
N ASN A 21 -0.65 1.38 1.88
CA ASN A 21 -0.29 2.46 0.98
C ASN A 21 -1.29 2.56 -0.17
N ASN A 22 -1.68 1.41 -0.74
CA ASN A 22 -2.64 1.40 -1.83
C ASN A 22 -4.01 1.90 -1.38
N ASN A 23 -4.41 1.60 -0.15
CA ASN A 23 -5.67 2.09 0.38
C ASN A 23 -5.66 3.60 0.53
N HIS A 24 -4.53 4.15 0.98
CA HIS A 24 -4.39 5.61 1.08
C HIS A 24 -4.41 6.26 -0.30
N ILE A 25 -3.77 5.64 -1.28
CA ILE A 25 -3.78 6.17 -2.64
C ILE A 25 -5.23 6.29 -3.14
N ALA A 26 -6.03 5.25 -2.95
CA ALA A 26 -7.42 5.27 -3.39
C ALA A 26 -8.20 6.38 -2.70
N GLU A 27 -7.97 6.56 -1.40
CA GLU A 27 -8.65 7.59 -0.63
C GLU A 27 -8.23 8.99 -1.10
N PHE A 28 -6.95 9.18 -1.34
CA PHE A 28 -6.45 10.47 -1.79
C PHE A 28 -6.97 10.83 -3.18
N ARG A 29 -7.07 9.82 -4.08
CA ARG A 29 -7.63 10.06 -5.42
C ARG A 29 -9.08 10.52 -5.32
N LYS A 30 -9.83 9.92 -4.41
CA LYS A 30 -11.22 10.30 -4.19
C LYS A 30 -11.32 11.77 -3.78
N TRP A 31 -10.50 12.18 -2.81
CA TRP A 31 -10.54 13.54 -2.31
C TRP A 31 -9.96 14.54 -3.30
N GLU A 32 -9.02 14.09 -4.13
CA GLU A 32 -8.51 14.93 -5.21
C GLU A 32 -9.65 15.35 -6.13
N LYS A 33 -10.51 14.41 -6.49
CA LYS A 33 -11.66 14.72 -7.35
C LYS A 33 -12.64 15.65 -6.66
N VAL A 34 -12.91 15.41 -5.39
CA VAL A 34 -13.82 16.24 -4.63
C VAL A 34 -13.28 17.67 -4.53
N ALA A 35 -12.00 17.80 -4.23
CA ALA A 35 -11.39 19.13 -4.11
C ALA A 35 -11.45 19.87 -5.44
N GLY A 36 -11.13 19.20 -6.55
CA GLY A 36 -11.15 19.85 -7.86
C GLY A 36 -12.55 20.30 -8.25
N ALA A 37 -13.57 19.53 -7.89
CA ALA A 37 -14.93 19.85 -8.22
C ALA A 37 -15.48 21.03 -7.39
N ASN A 38 -14.80 21.34 -6.28
CA ASN A 38 -15.28 22.38 -5.35
C ASN A 38 -14.32 23.56 -5.28
N SER A 39 -13.68 23.88 -6.38
CA SER A 39 -12.81 25.05 -6.50
C SER A 39 -11.52 24.95 -5.69
N GLY A 40 -11.15 23.75 -5.30
CA GLY A 40 -9.90 23.53 -4.58
C GLY A 40 -8.78 23.07 -5.49
N GLN A 41 -8.54 23.84 -6.56
CA GLN A 41 -7.59 23.40 -7.59
C GLN A 41 -6.19 23.18 -7.06
N GLU A 42 -5.71 24.08 -6.21
CA GLU A 42 -4.36 23.93 -5.67
C GLU A 42 -4.26 22.74 -4.74
N VAL A 43 -5.31 22.52 -3.93
CA VAL A 43 -5.32 21.35 -3.06
C VAL A 43 -5.36 20.07 -3.88
N ALA A 44 -6.19 20.08 -4.94
CA ALA A 44 -6.28 18.90 -5.80
C ALA A 44 -4.94 18.56 -6.43
N LEU A 45 -4.20 19.58 -6.89
CA LEU A 45 -2.89 19.36 -7.48
C LEU A 45 -1.90 18.79 -6.47
N LEU A 46 -1.95 19.26 -5.24
CA LEU A 46 -1.07 18.73 -4.20
C LEU A 46 -1.43 17.30 -3.82
N LEU A 47 -2.71 16.98 -3.82
CA LEU A 47 -3.14 15.60 -3.58
C LEU A 47 -2.69 14.70 -4.72
N GLU A 48 -2.75 15.19 -5.96
CA GLU A 48 -2.26 14.44 -7.10
C GLU A 48 -0.77 14.15 -6.95
N LYS A 49 -0.01 15.15 -6.50
CA LYS A 49 1.42 14.94 -6.27
C LYS A 49 1.65 13.91 -5.17
N ALA A 50 0.87 13.99 -4.10
CA ALA A 50 0.98 13.02 -3.01
C ALA A 50 0.72 11.60 -3.51
N VAL A 51 -0.30 11.43 -4.35
CA VAL A 51 -0.60 10.13 -4.94
C VAL A 51 0.58 9.63 -5.76
N SER A 52 1.14 10.50 -6.59
CA SER A 52 2.29 10.13 -7.41
C SER A 52 3.46 9.69 -6.54
N ASP A 53 3.74 10.44 -5.48
CA ASP A 53 4.84 10.11 -4.57
C ASP A 53 4.57 8.78 -3.86
N MET A 54 3.32 8.53 -3.48
CA MET A 54 2.97 7.28 -2.81
C MET A 54 3.05 6.09 -3.75
N GLU A 55 2.74 6.30 -5.04
CA GLU A 55 2.90 5.23 -6.01
C GLU A 55 4.37 4.85 -6.16
N LYS A 56 5.25 5.86 -6.16
CA LYS A 56 6.68 5.60 -6.22
C LYS A 56 7.16 4.86 -4.97
N ALA A 57 6.69 5.29 -3.80
CA ALA A 57 7.03 4.60 -2.56
C ALA A 57 6.54 3.16 -2.57
N GLY A 58 5.33 2.95 -3.08
CA GLY A 58 4.77 1.61 -3.18
C GLY A 58 5.59 0.70 -4.06
N LYS A 59 6.09 1.25 -5.18
CA LYS A 59 6.95 0.49 -6.06
C LYS A 59 8.24 0.06 -5.34
N SER A 60 8.82 0.98 -4.57
CA SER A 60 10.03 0.66 -3.81
C SER A 60 9.75 -0.41 -2.75
N LEU A 61 8.59 -0.32 -2.09
CA LEU A 61 8.21 -1.34 -1.10
C LEU A 61 8.06 -2.70 -1.76
N TYR A 62 7.46 -2.71 -2.94
CA TYR A 62 7.27 -3.96 -3.66
C TYR A 62 8.62 -4.56 -4.07
N GLU A 63 9.54 -3.73 -4.52
CA GLU A 63 10.86 -4.20 -4.88
C GLU A 63 11.59 -4.74 -3.66
N ALA A 64 11.43 -4.07 -2.51
CA ALA A 64 12.02 -4.56 -1.27
C ALA A 64 11.47 -5.94 -0.92
N LEU A 65 10.16 -6.13 -1.10
CA LEU A 65 9.54 -7.42 -0.82
C LEU A 65 10.11 -8.50 -1.74
N GLU A 66 10.27 -8.19 -3.02
CA GLU A 66 10.83 -9.15 -3.95
C GLU A 66 12.26 -9.52 -3.56
N LYS A 67 13.05 -8.53 -3.17
CA LYS A 67 14.44 -8.79 -2.77
C LYS A 67 14.49 -9.61 -1.49
N ALA A 68 13.50 -9.47 -0.63
CA ALA A 68 13.45 -10.24 0.61
C ALA A 68 13.00 -11.67 0.37
N GLY A 69 12.44 -11.97 -0.79
CA GLY A 69 12.02 -13.33 -1.11
C GLY A 69 10.53 -13.49 -1.33
N GLY A 70 9.81 -12.38 -1.37
CA GLY A 70 8.36 -12.42 -1.56
C GLY A 70 7.61 -12.61 -0.26
N PRO A 71 6.29 -12.61 -0.30
CA PRO A 71 5.48 -12.78 0.91
C PRO A 71 5.77 -14.11 1.60
N LEU A 72 5.75 -14.09 2.92
CA LEU A 72 5.99 -15.30 3.69
C LEU A 72 4.65 -16.01 3.85
N GLU A 73 4.51 -17.15 3.21
CA GLU A 73 3.21 -17.79 3.11
C GLU A 73 2.71 -18.38 4.42
N GLY A 74 3.57 -18.93 5.20
CA GLY A 74 3.13 -19.55 6.43
C GLY A 74 2.49 -18.58 7.40
N GLY A 75 2.73 -17.33 7.21
CA GLY A 75 2.18 -16.34 8.08
C GLY A 75 0.74 -16.04 7.83
N GLY A 76 0.27 -16.58 6.83
CA GLY A 76 -0.98 -16.19 6.53
C GLY A 76 -2.17 -16.96 6.44
N GLU A 77 -1.94 -17.05 6.29
CA GLU A 77 -2.67 -17.41 6.07
C GLU A 77 -3.41 -17.28 5.73
N ARG A 78 -3.63 -17.33 5.21
CA ARG A 78 -4.20 -17.45 4.78
C ARG A 78 -4.99 -17.01 4.47
N HIS A 79 -5.37 -16.94 3.93
CA HIS A 79 -6.00 -16.62 3.58
C HIS A 79 -6.44 -16.15 3.01
N HIS A 80 -6.76 -16.12 2.57
CA HIS A 80 -7.21 -15.78 2.18
C HIS A 80 -7.53 -15.21 1.73
N HIS A 81 -7.86 -15.19 1.43
CA HIS A 81 -8.32 -14.76 1.19
C HIS A 81 -8.68 -14.25 0.86
N ASP A 82 -9.00 -14.25 0.70
CA ASP A 82 -9.51 -13.84 0.61
C ASP A 82 -9.86 -13.06 0.55
N HIS A 83 -10.20 -12.91 0.37
CA HIS A 83 -10.60 -12.21 0.51
C HIS A 83 -10.91 -11.50 0.38
N LYS A 84 -11.24 -11.46 0.22
CA LYS A 84 -11.62 -10.86 0.35
C LYS A 84 -11.91 -10.10 0.53
N HIS A 85 -12.13 -10.03 0.36
CA HIS A 85 -12.39 -9.28 0.73
C HIS A 85 -12.50 -8.52 0.85
N GLY A 86 -12.55 -8.45 0.81
CA GLY A 86 -12.69 -7.78 0.93
C GLY A 86 -12.87 -6.94 1.03
N HIS A 87 -13.21 -6.80 0.82
CA HIS A 87 -13.44 -5.95 1.06
C HIS A 87 -13.70 -5.11 1.31
N ASN A 88 -13.83 -5.00 1.23
CA ASN A 88 -14.04 -4.23 1.60
C ASN A 88 -14.28 -3.40 2.04
N HIS A 89 -14.38 -3.11 2.01
CA HIS A 89 -14.47 -2.42 2.47
C HIS A 89 -14.47 -1.55 2.73
N HIS A 90 -14.70 -1.03 2.71
CA HIS A 90 -14.58 -0.47 2.98
C HIS A 90 -14.76 -0.02 3.17
#